data_cb11f968ec80b1addbceaa81366bc63e
#
_entry.id   cb11f968ec80b1addbceaa81366bc63e
#
_cell.length_a   1.000
_cell.length_b   1.000
_cell.length_c   1.000
_cell.angle_alpha   90.00
_cell.angle_beta   90.00
_cell.angle_gamma   90.00
#
_symmetry.space_group_name_H-M   'P 1'
#
loop_
_entity.id
_entity.type
_entity.pdbx_description
1 polymer ?
#
loop_
_entity_poly.entity_id
_entity_poly.type
_entity_poly.pdbx_seq_one_letter_code
_entity_poly.pdbx_strand_id
1 'polypeptide(L)'
;LKTFETIKGAKYIAVSTPGDILLHIRAKQMGLCFEFASIIDEKLKGVVDSIDETHGFRYMDGKAIIGFVDGTENPAVDENPYHFAVIGDEDPDFIGGSYVFVQKYIHDMTTWNSLPVEAQEKVIGRHKYNDVELSDEEKPQNAHNAVTNIGDDLKIVRANMPFANTSKGEYGTYFIGYASTFSTTHKMLENMFIGDPVGNTDRLLDFSTPITGTLFFAPSYDLLAKLGE
;
A
#
# COMPACT_ATOMS: atom_id res chain seq x y z
N LEU A 1 -16.38 0.24 -11.31
CA LEU A 1 -15.78 -0.47 -10.17
C LEU A 1 -15.70 -1.96 -10.51
N LYS A 2 -14.50 -2.58 -10.30
CA LYS A 2 -14.26 -3.99 -10.59
C LYS A 2 -13.59 -4.63 -9.38
N THR A 3 -13.78 -5.93 -9.18
CA THR A 3 -13.02 -6.71 -8.22
C THR A 3 -11.56 -6.79 -8.67
N PHE A 4 -10.62 -6.71 -7.74
CA PHE A 4 -9.22 -6.97 -8.03
C PHE A 4 -9.04 -8.43 -8.45
N GLU A 5 -8.32 -8.65 -9.53
CA GLU A 5 -7.99 -9.99 -10.01
C GLU A 5 -6.52 -10.31 -9.69
N THR A 6 -6.25 -11.56 -9.38
CA THR A 6 -4.90 -12.04 -9.09
C THR A 6 -3.95 -11.76 -10.25
N ILE A 7 -2.84 -11.07 -10.00
CA ILE A 7 -1.77 -10.88 -10.98
C ILE A 7 -0.74 -11.99 -10.79
N LYS A 8 -0.57 -12.82 -11.82
CA LYS A 8 0.37 -13.95 -11.80
C LYS A 8 1.60 -13.62 -12.66
N GLY A 9 2.70 -13.30 -12.00
CA GLY A 9 4.01 -13.28 -12.63
C GLY A 9 4.66 -14.66 -12.69
N ALA A 10 5.83 -14.73 -13.32
CA ALA A 10 6.59 -15.98 -13.41
C ALA A 10 7.14 -16.46 -12.05
N LYS A 11 7.42 -15.52 -11.13
CA LYS A 11 8.05 -15.79 -9.83
C LYS A 11 7.13 -15.44 -8.66
N TYR A 12 6.37 -14.34 -8.77
CA TYR A 12 5.56 -13.78 -7.69
C TYR A 12 4.09 -13.69 -8.08
N ILE A 13 3.23 -13.65 -7.09
CA ILE A 13 1.78 -13.58 -7.27
C ILE A 13 1.24 -12.47 -6.37
N ALA A 14 0.57 -11.47 -6.95
CA ALA A 14 -0.28 -10.55 -6.20
C ALA A 14 -1.65 -11.23 -6.02
N VAL A 15 -1.88 -11.80 -4.85
CA VAL A 15 -3.12 -12.53 -4.57
C VAL A 15 -4.32 -11.59 -4.51
N SER A 16 -5.48 -12.07 -4.96
CA SER A 16 -6.77 -11.43 -4.70
C SER A 16 -7.44 -12.11 -3.51
N THR A 17 -7.94 -11.32 -2.58
CA THR A 17 -8.65 -11.80 -1.40
C THR A 17 -10.02 -11.13 -1.29
N PRO A 18 -11.03 -11.80 -0.70
CA PRO A 18 -12.35 -11.22 -0.52
C PRO A 18 -12.33 -10.09 0.53
N GLY A 19 -13.36 -9.23 0.47
CA GLY A 19 -13.63 -8.18 1.44
C GLY A 19 -14.68 -7.23 0.87
N ASP A 20 -15.74 -6.99 1.63
CA ASP A 20 -16.85 -6.12 1.20
C ASP A 20 -16.74 -4.72 1.82
N ILE A 21 -16.25 -4.63 3.05
CA ILE A 21 -16.12 -3.38 3.80
C ILE A 21 -14.68 -3.26 4.32
N LEU A 22 -14.05 -2.11 4.07
CA LEU A 22 -12.77 -1.71 4.64
C LEU A 22 -12.97 -0.56 5.61
N LEU A 23 -12.47 -0.69 6.83
CA LEU A 23 -12.40 0.39 7.81
C LEU A 23 -10.94 0.81 7.99
N HIS A 24 -10.54 1.95 7.41
CA HIS A 24 -9.24 2.55 7.65
C HIS A 24 -9.32 3.57 8.79
N ILE A 25 -9.06 3.12 10.00
CA ILE A 25 -9.17 3.93 11.23
C ILE A 25 -7.81 4.51 11.59
N ARG A 26 -7.73 5.83 11.73
CA ARG A 26 -6.50 6.56 12.08
C ARG A 26 -6.73 7.53 13.22
N ALA A 27 -5.88 7.48 14.24
CA ALA A 27 -5.87 8.44 15.34
C ALA A 27 -4.45 8.63 15.88
N LYS A 28 -4.26 9.66 16.73
CA LYS A 28 -2.98 9.90 17.42
C LYS A 28 -2.66 8.85 18.49
N GLN A 29 -3.66 8.12 18.94
CA GLN A 29 -3.55 7.13 20.02
C GLN A 29 -4.27 5.86 19.59
N MET A 30 -3.65 4.70 19.83
CA MET A 30 -4.23 3.39 19.53
C MET A 30 -5.55 3.17 20.27
N GLY A 31 -5.68 3.66 21.52
CA GLY A 31 -6.91 3.54 22.29
C GLY A 31 -8.13 4.19 21.62
N LEU A 32 -7.93 5.31 20.88
CA LEU A 32 -9.00 5.94 20.09
C LEU A 32 -9.38 5.10 18.86
N CYS A 33 -8.38 4.48 18.21
CA CYS A 33 -8.65 3.55 17.11
C CYS A 33 -9.46 2.35 17.60
N PHE A 34 -9.06 1.76 18.72
CA PHE A 34 -9.74 0.63 19.34
C PHE A 34 -11.19 0.97 19.73
N GLU A 35 -11.39 2.10 20.42
CA GLU A 35 -12.72 2.54 20.83
C GLU A 35 -13.65 2.73 19.63
N PHE A 36 -13.15 3.38 18.57
CA PHE A 36 -13.95 3.60 17.37
C PHE A 36 -14.25 2.28 16.64
N ALA A 37 -13.26 1.38 16.52
CA ALA A 37 -13.47 0.06 15.95
C ALA A 37 -14.53 -0.73 16.72
N SER A 38 -14.48 -0.71 18.08
CA SER A 38 -15.44 -1.40 18.94
C SER A 38 -16.86 -0.87 18.78
N ILE A 39 -17.02 0.46 18.62
CA ILE A 39 -18.34 1.06 18.38
C ILE A 39 -18.92 0.60 17.04
N ILE A 40 -18.07 0.53 15.99
CA ILE A 40 -18.53 0.06 14.67
C ILE A 40 -18.85 -1.42 14.70
N ASP A 41 -18.00 -2.25 15.31
CA ASP A 41 -18.21 -3.70 15.43
C ASP A 41 -19.55 -4.00 16.12
N GLU A 42 -19.84 -3.35 17.24
CA GLU A 42 -21.12 -3.55 17.93
C GLU A 42 -22.32 -3.12 17.07
N LYS A 43 -22.19 -2.06 16.26
CA LYS A 43 -23.27 -1.62 15.35
C LYS A 43 -23.48 -2.56 14.16
N LEU A 44 -22.44 -3.23 13.71
CA LEU A 44 -22.48 -4.15 12.58
C LEU A 44 -22.67 -5.61 12.99
N LYS A 45 -22.76 -5.87 14.27
CA LYS A 45 -22.92 -7.21 14.85
C LYS A 45 -24.11 -7.97 14.26
N GLY A 46 -23.81 -9.17 13.75
CA GLY A 46 -24.81 -10.04 13.11
C GLY A 46 -25.15 -9.64 11.65
N VAL A 47 -24.50 -8.59 11.10
CA VAL A 47 -24.64 -8.17 9.71
C VAL A 47 -23.36 -8.47 8.91
N VAL A 48 -22.20 -8.34 9.56
CA VAL A 48 -20.89 -8.61 8.96
C VAL A 48 -20.06 -9.52 9.86
N ASP A 49 -19.09 -10.20 9.26
CA ASP A 49 -18.03 -10.95 9.95
C ASP A 49 -16.68 -10.28 9.68
N SER A 50 -15.89 -10.05 10.72
CA SER A 50 -14.52 -9.54 10.55
C SER A 50 -13.62 -10.65 10.01
N ILE A 51 -12.98 -10.41 8.87
CA ILE A 51 -12.09 -11.38 8.20
C ILE A 51 -10.61 -11.06 8.39
N ASP A 52 -10.26 -9.82 8.66
CA ASP A 52 -8.89 -9.38 9.00
C ASP A 52 -8.96 -8.12 9.86
N GLU A 53 -8.07 -8.05 10.85
CA GLU A 53 -7.85 -6.87 11.66
C GLU A 53 -6.33 -6.68 11.82
N THR A 54 -5.81 -5.54 11.40
CA THR A 54 -4.39 -5.24 11.46
C THR A 54 -4.14 -3.96 12.24
N HIS A 55 -3.38 -4.06 13.34
CA HIS A 55 -2.96 -2.93 14.15
C HIS A 55 -1.60 -2.43 13.67
N GLY A 56 -1.60 -1.34 12.94
CA GLY A 56 -0.38 -0.66 12.52
C GLY A 56 0.13 0.31 13.58
N PHE A 57 1.42 0.63 13.52
CA PHE A 57 2.05 1.61 14.40
C PHE A 57 3.06 2.48 13.66
N ARG A 58 3.29 3.70 14.15
CA ARG A 58 4.36 4.55 13.64
C ARG A 58 5.70 4.00 14.12
N TYR A 59 6.55 3.58 13.18
CA TYR A 59 7.88 3.04 13.45
C TYR A 59 8.96 4.06 13.09
N MET A 60 9.92 4.29 14.02
CA MET A 60 11.15 5.09 13.82
C MET A 60 10.95 6.33 12.96
N ASP A 61 10.08 7.24 13.40
CA ASP A 61 9.77 8.53 12.73
C ASP A 61 9.21 8.46 11.31
N GLY A 62 8.58 7.32 10.96
CA GLY A 62 7.93 7.13 9.65
C GLY A 62 8.67 6.19 8.73
N LYS A 63 9.45 5.28 9.28
CA LYS A 63 10.08 4.20 8.51
C LYS A 63 9.16 2.98 8.40
N ALA A 64 9.30 2.26 7.30
CA ALA A 64 8.83 0.88 7.20
C ALA A 64 9.64 -0.03 8.13
N ILE A 65 9.08 -1.20 8.50
CA ILE A 65 9.75 -2.15 9.41
C ILE A 65 11.10 -2.64 8.87
N ILE A 66 11.30 -2.61 7.55
CA ILE A 66 12.57 -2.93 6.87
C ILE A 66 13.63 -1.83 7.00
N GLY A 67 13.31 -0.70 7.65
CA GLY A 67 14.25 0.34 8.06
C GLY A 67 14.43 1.51 7.10
N PHE A 68 13.70 1.58 5.98
CA PHE A 68 13.68 2.69 5.03
C PHE A 68 12.54 3.66 5.32
N VAL A 69 12.68 4.92 4.91
CA VAL A 69 11.59 5.91 5.01
C VAL A 69 10.42 5.45 4.15
N ASP A 70 9.21 5.50 4.69
CA ASP A 70 7.99 5.17 3.95
C ASP A 70 7.27 6.45 3.51
N GLY A 71 6.75 6.44 2.30
CA GLY A 71 5.97 7.53 1.75
C GLY A 71 6.79 8.63 1.05
N THR A 72 8.08 8.45 0.80
CA THR A 72 8.93 9.41 0.07
C THR A 72 8.37 9.76 -1.30
N GLU A 73 7.83 8.78 -2.02
CA GLU A 73 7.24 8.97 -3.36
C GLU A 73 5.74 9.38 -3.31
N ASN A 74 5.22 9.77 -2.14
CA ASN A 74 3.90 10.38 -2.11
C ASN A 74 3.95 11.76 -2.79
N PRO A 75 2.87 12.17 -3.50
CA PRO A 75 2.78 13.51 -4.04
C PRO A 75 3.04 14.56 -2.97
N ALA A 76 3.92 15.50 -3.25
CA ALA A 76 4.19 16.61 -2.34
C ALA A 76 2.95 17.50 -2.16
N VAL A 77 2.90 18.30 -1.09
CA VAL A 77 1.72 19.14 -0.80
C VAL A 77 1.44 20.15 -1.91
N ASP A 78 2.49 20.66 -2.57
CA ASP A 78 2.41 21.59 -3.69
C ASP A 78 2.04 20.92 -5.03
N GLU A 79 2.17 19.60 -5.14
CA GLU A 79 1.70 18.81 -6.29
C GLU A 79 0.20 18.50 -6.25
N ASN A 80 -0.54 19.02 -5.26
CA ASN A 80 -1.96 18.75 -5.06
C ASN A 80 -2.28 17.23 -4.96
N PRO A 81 -2.03 16.58 -3.82
CA PRO A 81 -2.29 15.14 -3.64
C PRO A 81 -3.72 14.70 -3.97
N TYR A 82 -4.69 15.60 -3.87
CA TYR A 82 -6.08 15.32 -4.23
C TYR A 82 -6.24 14.98 -5.71
N HIS A 83 -5.46 15.59 -6.59
CA HIS A 83 -5.49 15.30 -8.03
C HIS A 83 -5.18 13.82 -8.33
N PHE A 84 -4.31 13.20 -7.54
CA PHE A 84 -3.92 11.81 -7.71
C PHE A 84 -4.83 10.81 -6.99
N ALA A 85 -5.47 11.24 -5.90
CA ALA A 85 -6.22 10.35 -5.02
C ALA A 85 -7.73 10.41 -5.22
N VAL A 86 -8.27 11.57 -5.63
CA VAL A 86 -9.71 11.83 -5.66
C VAL A 86 -10.20 11.81 -7.11
N ILE A 87 -11.26 11.05 -7.33
CA ILE A 87 -11.92 10.90 -8.63
C ILE A 87 -12.53 12.23 -9.07
N GLY A 88 -12.20 12.64 -10.28
CA GLY A 88 -12.72 13.81 -10.97
C GLY A 88 -13.64 13.44 -12.16
N ASP A 89 -13.46 14.12 -13.27
CA ASP A 89 -14.26 13.93 -14.48
C ASP A 89 -13.99 12.59 -15.20
N GLU A 90 -12.91 11.88 -14.82
CA GLU A 90 -12.52 10.58 -15.38
C GLU A 90 -13.51 9.46 -15.03
N ASP A 91 -14.28 9.60 -13.92
CA ASP A 91 -15.34 8.68 -13.53
C ASP A 91 -16.52 9.46 -12.92
N PRO A 92 -17.39 10.04 -13.76
CA PRO A 92 -18.42 11.01 -13.34
C PRO A 92 -19.43 10.49 -12.32
N ASP A 93 -19.67 9.17 -12.30
CA ASP A 93 -20.62 8.55 -11.36
C ASP A 93 -20.06 8.48 -9.93
N PHE A 94 -18.74 8.65 -9.77
CA PHE A 94 -18.02 8.47 -8.51
C PHE A 94 -17.18 9.70 -8.10
N ILE A 95 -17.45 10.87 -8.69
CA ILE A 95 -16.75 12.13 -8.39
C ILE A 95 -16.64 12.36 -6.89
N GLY A 96 -15.44 12.75 -6.45
CA GLY A 96 -15.11 13.02 -5.04
C GLY A 96 -14.84 11.78 -4.19
N GLY A 97 -15.02 10.58 -4.76
CA GLY A 97 -14.59 9.33 -4.15
C GLY A 97 -13.12 9.01 -4.43
N SER A 98 -12.70 7.80 -4.06
CA SER A 98 -11.34 7.30 -4.32
C SER A 98 -11.34 5.79 -4.49
N TYR A 99 -10.54 5.27 -5.40
CA TYR A 99 -10.21 3.85 -5.46
C TYR A 99 -9.16 3.55 -4.40
N VAL A 100 -9.42 2.57 -3.56
CA VAL A 100 -8.55 2.21 -2.42
C VAL A 100 -8.11 0.77 -2.59
N PHE A 101 -6.83 0.57 -2.89
CA PHE A 101 -6.24 -0.75 -2.94
C PHE A 101 -5.45 -1.05 -1.67
N VAL A 102 -5.70 -2.22 -1.09
CA VAL A 102 -4.98 -2.69 0.10
C VAL A 102 -4.29 -4.01 -0.16
N GLN A 103 -3.08 -4.13 0.40
CA GLN A 103 -2.29 -5.36 0.32
C GLN A 103 -1.42 -5.51 1.57
N LYS A 104 -1.60 -6.63 2.28
CA LYS A 104 -0.82 -6.94 3.48
C LYS A 104 0.40 -7.76 3.08
N TYR A 105 1.59 -7.25 3.38
CA TYR A 105 2.86 -7.90 3.11
C TYR A 105 3.49 -8.44 4.38
N ILE A 106 3.98 -9.67 4.32
CA ILE A 106 4.84 -10.25 5.36
C ILE A 106 6.29 -10.21 4.86
N HIS A 107 7.20 -9.71 5.71
CA HIS A 107 8.62 -9.58 5.40
C HIS A 107 9.43 -10.72 6.04
N ASP A 108 10.32 -11.34 5.27
CA ASP A 108 11.38 -12.22 5.78
C ASP A 108 12.51 -11.37 6.37
N MET A 109 12.31 -10.95 7.63
CA MET A 109 13.28 -10.11 8.33
C MET A 109 14.60 -10.83 8.62
N THR A 110 14.61 -12.15 8.64
CA THR A 110 15.84 -12.93 8.83
C THR A 110 16.74 -12.80 7.62
N THR A 111 16.21 -13.06 6.43
CA THR A 111 16.97 -12.90 5.19
C THR A 111 17.26 -11.43 4.92
N TRP A 112 16.31 -10.52 5.14
CA TRP A 112 16.50 -9.07 4.96
C TRP A 112 17.65 -8.53 5.81
N ASN A 113 17.70 -8.86 7.10
CA ASN A 113 18.73 -8.39 8.04
C ASN A 113 20.09 -9.05 7.83
N SER A 114 20.18 -10.15 7.08
CA SER A 114 21.45 -10.76 6.70
C SER A 114 22.15 -10.01 5.55
N LEU A 115 21.45 -9.15 4.84
CA LEU A 115 22.03 -8.35 3.77
C LEU A 115 22.85 -7.18 4.33
N PRO A 116 24.01 -6.86 3.74
CA PRO A 116 24.68 -5.60 4.00
C PRO A 116 23.81 -4.42 3.54
N VAL A 117 24.01 -3.24 4.16
CA VAL A 117 23.19 -2.05 3.92
C VAL A 117 23.14 -1.69 2.43
N GLU A 118 24.28 -1.74 1.75
CA GLU A 118 24.38 -1.42 0.32
C GLU A 118 23.55 -2.36 -0.56
N ALA A 119 23.40 -3.62 -0.14
CA ALA A 119 22.53 -4.57 -0.85
C ALA A 119 21.03 -4.24 -0.61
N GLN A 120 20.66 -3.87 0.64
CA GLN A 120 19.32 -3.40 0.95
C GLN A 120 18.98 -2.11 0.17
N GLU A 121 19.89 -1.16 0.09
CA GLU A 121 19.75 0.08 -0.68
C GLU A 121 19.49 -0.19 -2.16
N LYS A 122 20.19 -1.16 -2.75
CA LYS A 122 19.95 -1.60 -4.13
C LYS A 122 18.62 -2.32 -4.35
N VAL A 123 18.05 -2.93 -3.32
CA VAL A 123 16.69 -3.49 -3.40
C VAL A 123 15.64 -2.37 -3.44
N ILE A 124 15.81 -1.36 -2.61
CA ILE A 124 14.85 -0.26 -2.50
C ILE A 124 15.07 0.80 -3.59
N GLY A 125 16.33 1.10 -3.93
CA GLY A 125 16.74 2.15 -4.85
C GLY A 125 17.04 3.49 -4.18
N ARG A 126 17.20 3.49 -2.84
CA ARG A 126 17.48 4.69 -2.03
C ARG A 126 18.46 4.38 -0.91
N HIS A 127 19.19 5.39 -0.47
CA HIS A 127 20.05 5.27 0.71
C HIS A 127 19.22 5.14 1.99
N LYS A 128 19.62 4.20 2.85
CA LYS A 128 18.84 3.82 4.04
C LYS A 128 18.78 4.90 5.13
N TYR A 129 19.83 5.70 5.25
CA TYR A 129 19.96 6.65 6.35
C TYR A 129 19.54 8.08 6.02
N ASN A 130 19.72 8.51 4.77
CA ASN A 130 19.42 9.89 4.34
C ASN A 130 18.28 9.97 3.34
N ASP A 131 17.71 8.82 2.92
CA ASP A 131 16.59 8.71 1.98
C ASP A 131 16.86 9.33 0.59
N VAL A 132 18.12 9.60 0.26
CA VAL A 132 18.49 10.07 -1.07
C VAL A 132 18.38 8.93 -2.06
N GLU A 133 17.79 9.17 -3.21
CA GLU A 133 17.71 8.20 -4.29
C GLU A 133 19.09 7.84 -4.83
N LEU A 134 19.33 6.57 -5.12
CA LEU A 134 20.56 6.13 -5.78
C LEU A 134 20.65 6.73 -7.19
N SER A 135 21.88 7.02 -7.63
CA SER A 135 22.11 7.47 -9.01
C SER A 135 21.66 6.41 -10.02
N ASP A 136 21.37 6.84 -11.24
CA ASP A 136 20.93 5.91 -12.30
C ASP A 136 21.98 4.84 -12.64
N GLU A 137 23.28 5.13 -12.38
CA GLU A 137 24.38 4.20 -12.56
C GLU A 137 24.44 3.12 -11.46
N GLU A 138 23.99 3.45 -10.24
CA GLU A 138 24.05 2.57 -9.07
C GLU A 138 22.74 1.81 -8.86
N LYS A 139 21.62 2.42 -9.27
CA LYS A 139 20.26 1.90 -9.04
C LYS A 139 19.94 0.77 -10.03
N PRO A 140 19.66 -0.45 -9.55
CA PRO A 140 19.21 -1.52 -10.44
C PRO A 140 17.86 -1.17 -11.09
N GLN A 141 17.67 -1.58 -12.35
CA GLN A 141 16.43 -1.37 -13.09
C GLN A 141 15.20 -2.02 -12.41
N ASN A 142 15.43 -3.03 -11.57
CA ASN A 142 14.40 -3.73 -10.81
C ASN A 142 14.41 -3.38 -9.30
N ALA A 143 15.03 -2.26 -8.92
CA ALA A 143 14.86 -1.70 -7.58
C ALA A 143 13.39 -1.30 -7.38
N HIS A 144 12.90 -1.39 -6.14
CA HIS A 144 11.50 -1.13 -5.82
C HIS A 144 11.00 0.22 -6.33
N ASN A 145 11.74 1.31 -6.07
CA ASN A 145 11.36 2.63 -6.55
C ASN A 145 11.43 2.76 -8.07
N ALA A 146 12.33 2.04 -8.75
CA ALA A 146 12.45 2.08 -10.20
C ALA A 146 11.23 1.41 -10.89
N VAL A 147 10.78 0.25 -10.39
CA VAL A 147 9.64 -0.47 -11.01
C VAL A 147 8.29 0.12 -10.65
N THR A 148 8.19 0.80 -9.51
CA THR A 148 6.94 1.44 -9.06
C THR A 148 6.76 2.86 -9.59
N ASN A 149 7.83 3.50 -10.07
CA ASN A 149 7.74 4.79 -10.75
C ASN A 149 7.23 4.57 -12.19
N ILE A 150 6.04 5.09 -12.48
CA ILE A 150 5.38 5.01 -13.79
C ILE A 150 5.20 6.39 -14.44
N GLY A 151 5.94 7.37 -13.96
CA GLY A 151 5.95 8.76 -14.43
C GLY A 151 5.26 9.73 -13.46
N ASP A 152 5.62 11.00 -13.59
CA ASP A 152 5.22 12.05 -12.64
C ASP A 152 3.71 12.35 -12.67
N ASP A 153 3.06 12.08 -13.80
CA ASP A 153 1.62 12.28 -13.97
C ASP A 153 0.77 11.13 -13.39
N LEU A 154 1.41 10.03 -12.99
CA LEU A 154 0.73 8.81 -12.54
C LEU A 154 1.19 8.42 -11.14
N LYS A 155 0.73 9.16 -10.13
CA LYS A 155 1.03 8.91 -8.72
C LYS A 155 -0.20 8.36 -7.98
N ILE A 156 0.03 7.82 -6.80
CA ILE A 156 -1.00 7.43 -5.84
C ILE A 156 -0.66 8.02 -4.47
N VAL A 157 -1.65 8.23 -3.62
CA VAL A 157 -1.42 8.65 -2.22
C VAL A 157 -1.40 7.40 -1.34
N ARG A 158 -0.25 7.13 -0.72
CA ARG A 158 -0.07 5.97 0.16
C ARG A 158 -0.17 6.39 1.63
N ALA A 159 -0.80 5.53 2.41
CA ALA A 159 -0.91 5.69 3.86
C ALA A 159 -0.51 4.37 4.56
N ASN A 160 0.59 3.78 4.10
CA ASN A 160 1.11 2.52 4.62
C ASN A 160 1.36 2.58 6.12
N MET A 161 1.32 1.42 6.76
CA MET A 161 1.65 1.30 8.17
C MET A 161 2.39 -0.01 8.44
N PRO A 162 3.52 0.01 9.16
CA PRO A 162 4.13 -1.19 9.69
C PRO A 162 3.22 -1.88 10.70
N PHE A 163 3.25 -3.19 10.71
CA PHE A 163 2.68 -4.02 11.78
C PHE A 163 3.65 -5.13 12.16
N ALA A 164 3.59 -5.60 13.39
CA ALA A 164 4.45 -6.70 13.83
C ALA A 164 3.84 -7.45 15.01
N ASN A 165 4.15 -8.75 15.07
CA ASN A 165 3.93 -9.60 16.23
C ASN A 165 5.21 -10.42 16.45
N THR A 166 6.06 -9.95 17.37
CA THR A 166 7.37 -10.57 17.63
C THR A 166 7.26 -12.01 18.14
N SER A 167 6.21 -12.33 18.92
CA SER A 167 5.99 -13.68 19.44
C SER A 167 5.63 -14.70 18.37
N LYS A 168 5.07 -14.23 17.25
CA LYS A 168 4.73 -15.05 16.08
C LYS A 168 5.78 -14.97 14.96
N GLY A 169 6.78 -14.09 15.11
CA GLY A 169 7.76 -13.82 14.05
C GLY A 169 7.14 -13.13 12.83
N GLU A 170 6.01 -12.44 13.00
CA GLU A 170 5.32 -11.71 11.95
C GLU A 170 5.79 -10.27 11.92
N TYR A 171 6.29 -9.83 10.77
CA TYR A 171 6.72 -8.46 10.50
C TYR A 171 6.21 -8.07 9.13
N GLY A 172 5.60 -6.90 8.99
CA GLY A 172 5.03 -6.57 7.70
C GLY A 172 4.71 -5.10 7.48
N THR A 173 4.23 -4.83 6.29
CA THR A 173 3.66 -3.55 5.88
C THR A 173 2.22 -3.78 5.42
N TYR A 174 1.29 -3.03 5.98
CA TYR A 174 -0.05 -2.91 5.44
C TYR A 174 -0.02 -1.78 4.42
N PHE A 175 0.04 -2.15 3.14
CA PHE A 175 -0.05 -1.20 2.05
C PHE A 175 -1.50 -0.73 1.89
N ILE A 176 -1.69 0.58 1.80
CA ILE A 176 -2.93 1.20 1.41
C ILE A 176 -2.64 2.36 0.46
N GLY A 177 -3.18 2.29 -0.75
CA GLY A 177 -3.03 3.28 -1.81
C GLY A 177 -4.37 3.84 -2.24
N TYR A 178 -4.46 5.15 -2.31
CA TYR A 178 -5.61 5.92 -2.80
C TYR A 178 -5.28 6.47 -4.18
N ALA A 179 -6.16 6.25 -5.13
CA ALA A 179 -5.99 6.70 -6.51
C ALA A 179 -7.30 7.19 -7.12
N SER A 180 -7.22 8.20 -7.99
CA SER A 180 -8.36 8.67 -8.79
C SER A 180 -8.79 7.63 -9.83
N THR A 181 -7.85 6.79 -10.29
CA THR A 181 -8.13 5.63 -11.13
C THR A 181 -7.37 4.39 -10.63
N PHE A 182 -8.03 3.23 -10.63
CA PHE A 182 -7.35 1.99 -10.24
C PHE A 182 -6.29 1.55 -11.26
N SER A 183 -6.38 1.99 -12.51
CA SER A 183 -5.41 1.66 -13.56
C SER A 183 -3.98 2.07 -13.19
N THR A 184 -3.80 3.18 -12.48
CA THR A 184 -2.50 3.64 -11.96
C THR A 184 -1.90 2.62 -10.99
N THR A 185 -2.64 2.24 -9.95
CA THR A 185 -2.21 1.22 -8.99
C THR A 185 -2.00 -0.14 -9.66
N HIS A 186 -2.89 -0.52 -10.58
CA HIS A 186 -2.78 -1.79 -11.32
C HIS A 186 -1.49 -1.86 -12.14
N LYS A 187 -1.12 -0.78 -12.85
CA LYS A 187 0.13 -0.71 -13.62
C LYS A 187 1.36 -0.85 -12.73
N MET A 188 1.36 -0.21 -11.55
CA MET A 188 2.45 -0.39 -10.57
C MET A 188 2.57 -1.85 -10.13
N LEU A 189 1.44 -2.52 -9.85
CA LEU A 189 1.43 -3.94 -9.49
C LEU A 189 1.90 -4.84 -10.65
N GLU A 190 1.49 -4.57 -11.89
CA GLU A 190 2.00 -5.32 -13.05
C GLU A 190 3.52 -5.19 -13.16
N ASN A 191 4.07 -3.99 -13.02
CA ASN A 191 5.51 -3.78 -13.05
C ASN A 191 6.23 -4.54 -11.92
N MET A 192 5.65 -4.55 -10.70
CA MET A 192 6.23 -5.29 -9.58
C MET A 192 6.22 -6.81 -9.80
N PHE A 193 5.08 -7.37 -10.20
CA PHE A 193 4.86 -8.83 -10.20
C PHE A 193 5.17 -9.51 -11.52
N ILE A 194 4.95 -8.85 -12.66
CA ILE A 194 5.25 -9.35 -14.00
C ILE A 194 6.58 -8.80 -14.50
N GLY A 195 6.82 -7.51 -14.26
CA GLY A 195 7.99 -6.76 -14.72
C GLY A 195 7.76 -6.02 -16.04
N ASP A 196 8.50 -4.93 -16.23
CA ASP A 196 8.62 -4.18 -17.46
C ASP A 196 10.10 -3.90 -17.74
N PRO A 197 10.74 -4.58 -18.73
CA PRO A 197 10.20 -5.68 -19.55
C PRO A 197 9.84 -6.92 -18.71
N VAL A 198 9.01 -7.81 -19.24
CA VAL A 198 8.58 -9.05 -18.58
C VAL A 198 9.77 -9.79 -17.97
N GLY A 199 9.68 -10.11 -16.67
CA GLY A 199 10.75 -10.75 -15.90
C GLY A 199 11.64 -9.77 -15.11
N ASN A 200 11.57 -8.46 -15.37
CA ASN A 200 12.22 -7.42 -14.56
C ASN A 200 11.36 -7.08 -13.35
N THR A 201 11.11 -8.08 -12.50
CA THR A 201 10.23 -7.97 -11.33
C THR A 201 10.91 -7.24 -10.17
N ASP A 202 10.09 -6.67 -9.29
CA ASP A 202 10.54 -5.95 -8.10
C ASP A 202 11.36 -6.85 -7.16
N ARG A 203 12.60 -6.45 -6.88
CA ARG A 203 13.51 -7.18 -5.97
C ARG A 203 13.03 -7.22 -4.53
N LEU A 204 12.19 -6.28 -4.11
CA LEU A 204 11.62 -6.29 -2.76
C LEU A 204 10.77 -7.54 -2.53
N LEU A 205 10.18 -8.10 -3.58
CA LEU A 205 9.38 -9.32 -3.49
C LEU A 205 10.19 -10.59 -3.14
N ASP A 206 11.53 -10.55 -3.23
CA ASP A 206 12.38 -11.61 -2.68
C ASP A 206 12.30 -11.71 -1.14
N PHE A 207 11.89 -10.62 -0.48
CA PHE A 207 11.84 -10.46 0.97
C PHE A 207 10.44 -10.15 1.51
N SER A 208 9.48 -9.90 0.63
CA SER A 208 8.14 -9.42 0.98
C SER A 208 7.08 -10.20 0.22
N THR A 209 6.25 -10.94 0.93
CA THR A 209 5.20 -11.75 0.33
C THR A 209 3.83 -11.13 0.61
N PRO A 210 3.03 -10.79 -0.42
CA PRO A 210 1.66 -10.34 -0.22
C PRO A 210 0.76 -11.51 0.15
N ILE A 211 0.02 -11.36 1.24
CA ILE A 211 -0.91 -12.38 1.75
C ILE A 211 -2.38 -11.97 1.56
N THR A 212 -2.64 -10.71 1.24
CA THR A 212 -3.96 -10.21 0.84
C THR A 212 -3.84 -9.32 -0.38
N GLY A 213 -4.96 -8.99 -1.03
CA GLY A 213 -5.04 -8.02 -2.10
C GLY A 213 -6.51 -7.76 -2.44
N THR A 214 -7.01 -6.55 -2.16
CA THR A 214 -8.42 -6.20 -2.35
C THR A 214 -8.56 -4.75 -2.80
N LEU A 215 -9.42 -4.51 -3.78
CA LEU A 215 -9.80 -3.18 -4.22
C LEU A 215 -11.13 -2.78 -3.58
N PHE A 216 -11.11 -1.63 -2.94
CA PHE A 216 -12.28 -0.97 -2.37
C PHE A 216 -12.54 0.36 -3.05
N PHE A 217 -13.68 0.96 -2.74
CA PHE A 217 -14.07 2.30 -3.11
C PHE A 217 -14.40 3.10 -1.86
N ALA A 218 -13.74 4.25 -1.68
CA ALA A 218 -14.10 5.21 -0.66
C ALA A 218 -15.10 6.22 -1.27
N PRO A 219 -16.36 6.25 -0.83
CA PRO A 219 -17.35 7.19 -1.35
C PRO A 219 -17.01 8.64 -0.97
N SER A 220 -17.43 9.60 -1.77
CA SER A 220 -17.45 10.99 -1.35
C SER A 220 -18.40 11.17 -0.16
N TYR A 221 -18.18 12.23 0.64
CA TYR A 221 -19.07 12.55 1.76
C TYR A 221 -20.53 12.68 1.33
N ASP A 222 -20.78 13.34 0.18
CA ASP A 222 -22.12 13.54 -0.34
C ASP A 222 -22.79 12.23 -0.78
N LEU A 223 -22.01 11.31 -1.35
CA LEU A 223 -22.52 9.98 -1.71
C LEU A 223 -22.84 9.17 -0.45
N LEU A 224 -21.94 9.20 0.54
CA LEU A 224 -22.14 8.48 1.80
C LEU A 224 -23.36 8.99 2.56
N ALA A 225 -23.61 10.30 2.57
CA ALA A 225 -24.78 10.89 3.23
C ALA A 225 -26.09 10.41 2.58
N LYS A 226 -26.13 10.26 1.25
CA LYS A 226 -27.32 9.76 0.54
C LYS A 226 -27.62 8.28 0.79
N LEU A 227 -26.63 7.48 1.19
CA LEU A 227 -26.86 6.07 1.50
C LEU A 227 -27.61 5.86 2.84
N GLY A 228 -27.73 6.90 3.66
CA GLY A 228 -28.48 6.89 4.93
C GLY A 228 -29.90 7.44 4.85
N GLU A 229 -30.33 7.91 3.67
CA GLU A 229 -31.68 8.39 3.39
C GLU A 229 -32.54 7.26 2.78
#